data_4c75640218caf1d6da08bd5358cf6b45
#
_entry.id   4c75640218caf1d6da08bd5358cf6b45
#
_cell.length_a   1.000
_cell.length_b   1.000
_cell.length_c   1.000
_cell.angle_alpha   90.00
_cell.angle_beta   90.00
_cell.angle_gamma   90.00
#
_symmetry.space_group_name_H-M   'P 1'
#
loop_
_entity.id
_entity.type
_entity.pdbx_description
1 polymer ?
#
loop_
_entity_poly.entity_id
_entity_poly.type
_entity_poly.pdbx_seq_one_letter_code
_entity_poly.pdbx_strand_id
1 'polypeptide(L)'
;PLDLRRPEIQAIFKIEASFVRGAMEWLDENGFLMVFTPSIIGAASESGAEVFEVKYFDKKAYLRQDPQLHRQLTILGGFTKIYDIGPNWRADPSHTTRHMSEFRSIAVEMAFIKDEEDTMRVEEQLIVAGMRRVLEERQRELDLLNVQLEIPKTPFPEVRFPQVYEILEGMGKKIEHGSDYDTESEELLWRYAREKYNSDFIFVNRFPFAAKPFYVMKADDTWARSVDLIYKGEEISSGGQREHRYDVLLRQIEEKKLDKRSLEWFTSFFKYGAPPHGGFALGVERFVYRMLNLQNIREAALFPRDVERILP
;
A
#
# COMPACT_ATOMS: atom_id res chain seq x y z
N PRO A 1 -19.30 14.44 16.07
CA PRO A 1 -19.10 15.76 15.47
C PRO A 1 -18.57 16.82 16.44
N LEU A 2 -18.98 16.79 17.74
CA LEU A 2 -18.53 17.79 18.70
C LEU A 2 -17.02 17.67 19.01
N ASP A 3 -16.47 16.45 19.00
CA ASP A 3 -15.05 16.22 19.20
C ASP A 3 -14.19 16.88 18.12
N LEU A 4 -14.71 17.03 16.90
CA LEU A 4 -14.00 17.73 15.82
C LEU A 4 -13.74 19.23 16.11
N ARG A 5 -14.34 19.78 17.16
CA ARG A 5 -14.04 21.14 17.63
C ARG A 5 -12.78 21.23 18.48
N ARG A 6 -12.28 20.10 18.96
CA ARG A 6 -11.06 20.05 19.78
C ARG A 6 -9.84 20.31 18.90
N PRO A 7 -8.96 21.24 19.32
CA PRO A 7 -7.76 21.60 18.55
C PRO A 7 -6.86 20.39 18.23
N GLU A 8 -6.73 19.44 19.17
CA GLU A 8 -5.92 18.21 18.99
C GLU A 8 -6.47 17.34 17.88
N ILE A 9 -7.79 17.17 17.80
CA ILE A 9 -8.42 16.40 16.73
C ILE A 9 -8.25 17.08 15.37
N GLN A 10 -8.44 18.42 15.33
CA GLN A 10 -8.21 19.19 14.11
C GLN A 10 -6.76 19.14 13.64
N ALA A 11 -5.81 19.09 14.58
CA ALA A 11 -4.39 19.00 14.28
C ALA A 11 -4.06 17.75 13.45
N ILE A 12 -4.63 16.60 13.79
CA ILE A 12 -4.42 15.34 13.07
C ILE A 12 -4.75 15.52 11.57
N PHE A 13 -5.94 16.04 11.26
CA PHE A 13 -6.41 16.19 9.87
C PHE A 13 -5.69 17.31 9.10
N LYS A 14 -5.23 18.35 9.78
CA LYS A 14 -4.37 19.38 9.16
C LYS A 14 -3.01 18.82 8.78
N ILE A 15 -2.43 17.96 9.64
CA ILE A 15 -1.17 17.26 9.37
C ILE A 15 -1.35 16.28 8.22
N GLU A 16 -2.41 15.46 8.23
CA GLU A 16 -2.74 14.53 7.13
C GLU A 16 -2.86 15.27 5.80
N ALA A 17 -3.61 16.38 5.76
CA ALA A 17 -3.77 17.18 4.55
C ALA A 17 -2.44 17.75 4.03
N SER A 18 -1.52 18.16 4.92
CA SER A 18 -0.20 18.66 4.52
C SER A 18 0.70 17.54 4.02
N PHE A 19 0.66 16.36 4.65
CA PHE A 19 1.39 15.18 4.18
C PHE A 19 0.95 14.78 2.76
N VAL A 20 -0.35 14.62 2.56
CA VAL A 20 -0.91 14.24 1.25
C VAL A 20 -0.55 15.27 0.18
N ARG A 21 -0.66 16.57 0.49
CA ARG A 21 -0.30 17.65 -0.42
C ARG A 21 1.18 17.59 -0.81
N GLY A 22 2.10 17.44 0.15
CA GLY A 22 3.52 17.33 -0.13
C GLY A 22 3.87 16.12 -0.99
N ALA A 23 3.21 14.98 -0.76
CA ALA A 23 3.35 13.80 -1.59
C ALA A 23 2.85 14.03 -3.02
N MET A 24 1.68 14.66 -3.19
CA MET A 24 1.11 14.99 -4.51
C MET A 24 2.00 15.95 -5.30
N GLU A 25 2.45 17.03 -4.68
CA GLU A 25 3.33 18.02 -5.33
C GLU A 25 4.62 17.36 -5.82
N TRP A 26 5.23 16.50 -5.00
CA TRP A 26 6.40 15.76 -5.41
C TRP A 26 6.12 14.85 -6.62
N LEU A 27 4.99 14.14 -6.62
CA LEU A 27 4.59 13.29 -7.74
C LEU A 27 4.41 14.10 -9.03
N ASP A 28 3.69 15.22 -8.96
CA ASP A 28 3.44 16.11 -10.11
C ASP A 28 4.77 16.67 -10.67
N GLU A 29 5.67 17.13 -9.80
CA GLU A 29 7.00 17.64 -10.18
C GLU A 29 7.91 16.56 -10.81
N ASN A 30 7.68 15.28 -10.45
CA ASN A 30 8.43 14.15 -11.01
C ASN A 30 7.73 13.47 -12.21
N GLY A 31 6.72 14.13 -12.77
CA GLY A 31 6.07 13.75 -14.03
C GLY A 31 5.05 12.62 -13.89
N PHE A 32 4.52 12.40 -12.70
CA PHE A 32 3.39 11.51 -12.48
C PHE A 32 2.09 12.26 -12.78
N LEU A 33 1.19 11.63 -13.52
CA LEU A 33 -0.13 12.15 -13.83
C LEU A 33 -1.15 11.61 -12.81
N MET A 34 -1.90 12.51 -12.18
CA MET A 34 -3.04 12.11 -11.37
C MET A 34 -4.17 11.56 -12.24
N VAL A 35 -4.67 10.39 -11.91
CA VAL A 35 -5.79 9.74 -12.60
C VAL A 35 -6.88 9.35 -11.59
N PHE A 36 -8.09 9.16 -12.08
CA PHE A 36 -9.23 8.72 -11.27
C PHE A 36 -9.69 7.36 -11.76
N THR A 37 -9.51 6.34 -10.93
CA THR A 37 -9.93 4.98 -11.24
C THR A 37 -11.35 4.70 -10.70
N PRO A 38 -12.09 3.74 -11.28
CA PRO A 38 -13.45 3.45 -10.84
C PRO A 38 -13.52 3.00 -9.38
N SER A 39 -14.52 3.49 -8.65
CA SER A 39 -14.83 3.04 -7.29
C SER A 39 -15.77 1.84 -7.26
N ILE A 40 -16.61 1.67 -8.29
CA ILE A 40 -17.50 0.53 -8.49
C ILE A 40 -16.89 -0.33 -9.60
N ILE A 41 -16.69 -1.61 -9.30
CA ILE A 41 -16.04 -2.56 -10.22
C ILE A 41 -16.96 -3.74 -10.51
N GLY A 42 -16.83 -4.32 -11.72
CA GLY A 42 -17.67 -5.42 -12.18
C GLY A 42 -17.18 -6.82 -11.77
N ALA A 43 -15.95 -6.92 -11.26
CA ALA A 43 -15.37 -8.16 -10.76
C ALA A 43 -14.43 -7.85 -9.59
N ALA A 44 -14.39 -8.74 -8.59
CA ALA A 44 -13.40 -8.64 -7.54
C ALA A 44 -12.00 -8.79 -8.14
N SER A 45 -11.14 -7.79 -7.92
CA SER A 45 -9.78 -7.75 -8.48
C SER A 45 -8.76 -8.50 -7.66
N GLU A 46 -9.02 -8.66 -6.36
CA GLU A 46 -8.15 -9.32 -5.41
C GLU A 46 -8.74 -10.68 -5.00
N SER A 47 -7.95 -11.73 -5.11
CA SER A 47 -8.37 -13.06 -4.66
C SER A 47 -8.40 -13.12 -3.14
N GLY A 48 -9.53 -13.53 -2.55
CA GLY A 48 -9.63 -13.93 -1.15
C GLY A 48 -9.96 -12.83 -0.15
N ALA A 49 -9.94 -11.56 -0.51
CA ALA A 49 -10.43 -10.53 0.39
C ALA A 49 -11.95 -10.36 0.27
N GLU A 50 -12.63 -10.12 1.38
CA GLU A 50 -14.07 -9.92 1.39
C GLU A 50 -14.43 -8.57 0.75
N VAL A 51 -15.48 -8.57 -0.10
CA VAL A 51 -15.94 -7.41 -0.88
C VAL A 51 -17.32 -6.96 -0.44
N PHE A 52 -17.56 -5.66 -0.49
CA PHE A 52 -18.92 -5.11 -0.39
C PHE A 52 -19.60 -5.20 -1.74
N GLU A 53 -20.68 -5.98 -1.82
CA GLU A 53 -21.54 -6.07 -3.01
C GLU A 53 -22.43 -4.81 -3.09
N VAL A 54 -22.52 -4.24 -4.28
CA VAL A 54 -23.34 -3.08 -4.57
C VAL A 54 -24.46 -3.46 -5.56
N LYS A 55 -25.69 -3.05 -5.29
CA LYS A 55 -26.79 -3.16 -6.25
C LYS A 55 -26.56 -2.18 -7.39
N TYR A 56 -26.19 -2.69 -8.56
CA TYR A 56 -25.89 -1.91 -9.74
C TYR A 56 -26.87 -2.26 -10.88
N PHE A 57 -28.01 -1.59 -10.90
CA PHE A 57 -29.13 -1.90 -11.83
C PHE A 57 -29.54 -3.38 -11.74
N ASP A 58 -29.41 -4.14 -12.82
CA ASP A 58 -29.68 -5.58 -12.93
C ASP A 58 -28.42 -6.46 -12.81
N LYS A 59 -27.27 -5.84 -12.54
CA LYS A 59 -25.96 -6.51 -12.45
C LYS A 59 -25.42 -6.51 -11.03
N LYS A 60 -24.53 -7.46 -10.76
CA LYS A 60 -23.69 -7.45 -9.57
C LYS A 60 -22.51 -6.53 -9.80
N ALA A 61 -22.19 -5.70 -8.81
CA ALA A 61 -21.02 -4.88 -8.76
C ALA A 61 -20.46 -4.88 -7.34
N TYR A 62 -19.26 -4.37 -7.17
CA TYR A 62 -18.54 -4.37 -5.90
C TYR A 62 -17.89 -3.01 -5.67
N LEU A 63 -17.72 -2.60 -4.42
CA LEU A 63 -16.80 -1.55 -4.06
C LEU A 63 -15.36 -2.05 -4.25
N ARG A 64 -14.50 -1.22 -4.82
CA ARG A 64 -13.10 -1.59 -5.09
C ARG A 64 -12.34 -1.86 -3.80
N GLN A 65 -11.52 -2.89 -3.78
CA GLN A 65 -10.58 -3.14 -2.68
C GLN A 65 -9.28 -2.35 -2.89
N ASP A 66 -8.75 -2.44 -4.09
CA ASP A 66 -7.71 -1.62 -4.69
C ASP A 66 -7.85 -1.70 -6.22
N PRO A 67 -7.79 -0.60 -6.96
CA PRO A 67 -7.95 -0.60 -8.42
C PRO A 67 -6.67 -0.97 -9.16
N GLN A 68 -5.88 -1.90 -8.65
CA GLN A 68 -4.58 -2.29 -9.21
C GLN A 68 -4.63 -2.66 -10.68
N LEU A 69 -5.62 -3.48 -11.07
CA LEU A 69 -5.75 -3.91 -12.48
C LEU A 69 -6.06 -2.74 -13.41
N HIS A 70 -6.85 -1.75 -12.96
CA HIS A 70 -7.15 -0.55 -13.74
C HIS A 70 -5.90 0.33 -13.91
N ARG A 71 -5.05 0.46 -12.88
CA ARG A 71 -3.77 1.18 -13.01
C ARG A 71 -2.85 0.50 -14.02
N GLN A 72 -2.74 -0.82 -14.00
CA GLN A 72 -1.96 -1.56 -15.00
C GLN A 72 -2.52 -1.36 -16.42
N LEU A 73 -3.84 -1.40 -16.61
CA LEU A 73 -4.46 -1.10 -17.92
C LEU A 73 -4.18 0.33 -18.37
N THR A 74 -4.09 1.29 -17.45
CA THR A 74 -3.70 2.67 -17.79
C THR A 74 -2.26 2.73 -18.30
N ILE A 75 -1.35 1.98 -17.69
CA ILE A 75 0.03 1.81 -18.18
C ILE A 75 0.05 1.19 -19.60
N LEU A 76 -0.74 0.14 -19.81
CA LEU A 76 -0.87 -0.48 -21.14
C LEU A 76 -1.47 0.47 -22.17
N GLY A 77 -2.29 1.42 -21.73
CA GLY A 77 -2.84 2.51 -22.55
C GLY A 77 -1.81 3.57 -22.96
N GLY A 78 -0.54 3.45 -22.54
CA GLY A 78 0.56 4.33 -22.93
C GLY A 78 0.93 5.41 -21.91
N PHE A 79 0.29 5.44 -20.75
CA PHE A 79 0.70 6.31 -19.67
C PHE A 79 1.91 5.74 -18.95
N THR A 80 2.95 6.54 -18.75
CA THR A 80 4.23 6.04 -18.22
C THR A 80 4.38 6.16 -16.71
N LYS A 81 3.75 7.17 -16.12
CA LYS A 81 3.78 7.43 -14.67
C LYS A 81 2.43 7.99 -14.25
N ILE A 82 1.76 7.29 -13.36
CA ILE A 82 0.44 7.69 -12.86
C ILE A 82 0.36 7.52 -11.34
N TYR A 83 -0.52 8.28 -10.73
CA TYR A 83 -0.96 8.01 -9.36
C TYR A 83 -2.46 8.28 -9.20
N ASP A 84 -3.09 7.60 -8.25
CA ASP A 84 -4.42 7.94 -7.80
C ASP A 84 -4.47 8.06 -6.28
N ILE A 85 -5.38 8.90 -5.78
CA ILE A 85 -5.69 9.01 -4.36
C ILE A 85 -7.19 8.85 -4.22
N GLY A 86 -7.59 7.79 -3.55
CA GLY A 86 -9.00 7.49 -3.42
C GLY A 86 -9.33 6.45 -2.36
N PRO A 87 -10.62 6.30 -2.08
CA PRO A 87 -11.08 5.34 -1.10
C PRO A 87 -10.98 3.91 -1.61
N ASN A 88 -10.64 3.01 -0.69
CA ASN A 88 -10.66 1.56 -0.87
C ASN A 88 -11.55 0.96 0.23
N TRP A 89 -12.14 -0.18 -0.05
CA TRP A 89 -13.07 -0.85 0.87
C TRP A 89 -12.67 -2.32 1.05
N ARG A 90 -12.68 -2.75 2.31
CA ARG A 90 -12.49 -4.15 2.68
C ARG A 90 -13.62 -4.56 3.62
N ALA A 91 -14.29 -5.66 3.31
CA ALA A 91 -15.40 -6.19 4.09
C ALA A 91 -14.94 -7.16 5.20
N ASP A 92 -13.63 -7.17 5.52
CA ASP A 92 -13.08 -8.05 6.54
C ASP A 92 -13.69 -7.76 7.92
N PRO A 93 -14.21 -8.78 8.62
CA PRO A 93 -14.85 -8.61 9.93
C PRO A 93 -13.82 -8.43 11.05
N SER A 94 -12.89 -7.49 10.89
CA SER A 94 -11.78 -7.27 11.82
C SER A 94 -12.05 -6.09 12.77
N HIS A 95 -11.96 -6.32 14.07
CA HIS A 95 -12.16 -5.32 15.13
C HIS A 95 -10.85 -4.78 15.73
N THR A 96 -9.73 -4.90 15.03
CA THR A 96 -8.45 -4.44 15.56
C THR A 96 -8.30 -2.91 15.49
N THR A 97 -7.32 -2.38 16.19
CA THR A 97 -6.97 -0.95 16.15
C THR A 97 -6.32 -0.51 14.83
N ARG A 98 -6.02 -1.45 13.94
CA ARG A 98 -5.28 -1.27 12.67
C ARG A 98 -6.16 -1.37 11.41
N HIS A 99 -7.46 -1.71 11.56
CA HIS A 99 -8.36 -1.98 10.45
C HIS A 99 -9.57 -1.07 10.44
N MET A 100 -9.92 -0.62 9.24
CA MET A 100 -11.17 0.07 8.91
C MET A 100 -11.75 -0.56 7.64
N SER A 101 -13.07 -0.48 7.49
CA SER A 101 -13.75 -0.98 6.27
C SER A 101 -13.60 -0.02 5.08
N GLU A 102 -13.35 1.25 5.32
CA GLU A 102 -13.04 2.28 4.32
C GLU A 102 -11.76 3.01 4.71
N PHE A 103 -10.83 3.12 3.78
CA PHE A 103 -9.55 3.81 3.96
C PHE A 103 -9.08 4.41 2.63
N ARG A 104 -8.07 5.27 2.68
CA ARG A 104 -7.49 5.92 1.50
C ARG A 104 -6.07 5.48 1.26
N SER A 105 -5.68 5.41 0.00
CA SER A 105 -4.29 5.18 -0.38
C SER A 105 -3.80 6.21 -1.40
N ILE A 106 -2.51 6.53 -1.33
CA ILE A 106 -1.76 7.13 -2.41
C ILE A 106 -1.16 5.96 -3.19
N ALA A 107 -1.67 5.71 -4.38
CA ALA A 107 -1.25 4.58 -5.19
C ALA A 107 -0.54 5.05 -6.45
N VAL A 108 0.64 4.51 -6.70
CA VAL A 108 1.54 4.87 -7.79
C VAL A 108 1.74 3.67 -8.69
N GLU A 109 1.75 3.91 -10.02
CA GLU A 109 2.15 2.91 -10.98
C GLU A 109 3.02 3.56 -12.06
N MET A 110 4.12 2.90 -12.46
CA MET A 110 5.06 3.44 -13.45
C MET A 110 5.61 2.37 -14.37
N ALA A 111 5.79 2.75 -15.62
CA ALA A 111 6.35 1.93 -16.69
C ALA A 111 7.87 2.10 -16.81
N PHE A 112 8.47 1.16 -17.56
CA PHE A 112 9.89 1.14 -17.92
C PHE A 112 10.84 1.07 -16.73
N ILE A 113 10.37 0.42 -15.64
CA ILE A 113 11.21 0.12 -14.50
C ILE A 113 12.19 -1.00 -14.83
N LYS A 114 13.32 -0.99 -14.16
CA LYS A 114 14.30 -2.06 -14.22
C LYS A 114 13.90 -3.24 -13.35
N ASP A 115 13.53 -2.92 -12.11
CA ASP A 115 13.09 -3.89 -11.10
C ASP A 115 12.23 -3.20 -10.03
N GLU A 116 11.84 -3.96 -8.99
CA GLU A 116 11.05 -3.47 -7.88
C GLU A 116 11.74 -2.37 -7.05
N GLU A 117 13.08 -2.26 -7.11
CA GLU A 117 13.81 -1.23 -6.37
C GLU A 117 13.49 0.17 -6.87
N ASP A 118 13.18 0.32 -8.17
CA ASP A 118 12.75 1.60 -8.73
C ASP A 118 11.47 2.10 -8.03
N THR A 119 10.56 1.20 -7.68
CA THR A 119 9.34 1.56 -6.94
C THR A 119 9.65 1.98 -5.50
N MET A 120 10.57 1.30 -4.85
CA MET A 120 11.03 1.63 -3.50
C MET A 120 11.63 3.05 -3.44
N ARG A 121 12.45 3.41 -4.44
CA ARG A 121 13.08 4.75 -4.50
C ARG A 121 12.04 5.85 -4.66
N VAL A 122 11.02 5.64 -5.47
CA VAL A 122 9.90 6.61 -5.62
C VAL A 122 9.12 6.74 -4.31
N GLU A 123 8.83 5.64 -3.65
CA GLU A 123 8.09 5.62 -2.39
C GLU A 123 8.82 6.38 -1.27
N GLU A 124 10.12 6.16 -1.13
CA GLU A 124 10.94 6.89 -0.16
C GLU A 124 10.87 8.40 -0.35
N GLN A 125 11.03 8.85 -1.59
CA GLN A 125 11.04 10.28 -1.90
C GLN A 125 9.65 10.91 -1.69
N LEU A 126 8.60 10.21 -2.03
CA LEU A 126 7.23 10.63 -1.77
C LEU A 126 6.98 10.84 -0.27
N ILE A 127 7.38 9.86 0.57
CA ILE A 127 7.23 9.92 2.03
C ILE A 127 8.04 11.09 2.59
N VAL A 128 9.30 11.23 2.18
CA VAL A 128 10.17 12.33 2.62
C VAL A 128 9.56 13.69 2.25
N ALA A 129 9.03 13.85 1.04
CA ALA A 129 8.40 15.09 0.60
C ALA A 129 7.14 15.42 1.42
N GLY A 130 6.28 14.43 1.67
CA GLY A 130 5.11 14.60 2.53
C GLY A 130 5.49 15.01 3.96
N MET A 131 6.48 14.33 4.56
CA MET A 131 6.94 14.64 5.92
C MET A 131 7.60 16.05 6.01
N ARG A 132 8.37 16.45 4.99
CA ARG A 132 8.94 17.82 4.92
C ARG A 132 7.85 18.87 4.92
N ARG A 133 6.81 18.68 4.12
CA ARG A 133 5.68 19.60 4.06
C ARG A 133 4.98 19.73 5.42
N VAL A 134 4.83 18.63 6.15
CA VAL A 134 4.30 18.66 7.51
C VAL A 134 5.17 19.50 8.43
N LEU A 135 6.49 19.31 8.44
CA LEU A 135 7.41 20.09 9.26
C LEU A 135 7.38 21.58 8.92
N GLU A 136 7.29 21.94 7.64
CA GLU A 136 7.25 23.33 7.18
C GLU A 136 5.96 24.05 7.57
N GLU A 137 4.82 23.37 7.54
CA GLU A 137 3.51 23.99 7.68
C GLU A 137 2.82 23.73 9.02
N ARG A 138 3.19 22.66 9.75
CA ARG A 138 2.39 22.14 10.88
C ARG A 138 3.15 21.98 12.18
N GLN A 139 4.20 22.77 12.39
CA GLN A 139 4.97 22.69 13.64
C GLN A 139 4.09 22.91 14.88
N ARG A 140 3.16 23.86 14.82
CA ARG A 140 2.22 24.14 15.93
C ARG A 140 1.31 22.95 16.22
N GLU A 141 0.81 22.28 15.19
CA GLU A 141 -0.03 21.08 15.32
C GLU A 141 0.76 19.90 15.87
N LEU A 142 2.01 19.72 15.44
CA LEU A 142 2.92 18.69 15.98
C LEU A 142 3.21 18.94 17.47
N ASP A 143 3.50 20.19 17.86
CA ASP A 143 3.74 20.58 19.25
C ASP A 143 2.50 20.31 20.12
N LEU A 144 1.30 20.65 19.61
CA LEU A 144 0.02 20.39 20.28
C LEU A 144 -0.23 18.91 20.55
N LEU A 145 0.19 18.04 19.62
CA LEU A 145 0.09 16.59 19.75
C LEU A 145 1.29 15.98 20.49
N ASN A 146 2.26 16.78 20.89
CA ASN A 146 3.51 16.34 21.49
C ASN A 146 4.26 15.31 20.64
N VAL A 147 4.30 15.55 19.32
CA VAL A 147 4.97 14.69 18.34
C VAL A 147 6.25 15.37 17.83
N GLN A 148 7.37 14.68 17.96
CA GLN A 148 8.63 15.06 17.32
C GLN A 148 8.75 14.28 16.00
N LEU A 149 8.76 14.98 14.88
CA LEU A 149 8.88 14.41 13.56
C LEU A 149 10.29 14.69 13.01
N GLU A 150 10.98 13.63 12.60
CA GLU A 150 12.30 13.72 11.96
C GLU A 150 12.20 13.21 10.53
N ILE A 151 12.91 13.88 9.61
CA ILE A 151 13.01 13.41 8.22
C ILE A 151 13.92 12.17 8.18
N PRO A 152 13.42 11.03 7.69
CA PRO A 152 14.21 9.81 7.63
C PRO A 152 15.35 9.93 6.62
N LYS A 153 16.44 9.24 6.89
CA LYS A 153 17.54 9.09 5.93
C LYS A 153 17.16 8.10 4.85
N THR A 154 17.48 8.42 3.62
CA THR A 154 17.33 7.52 2.47
C THR A 154 18.70 7.06 1.96
N PRO A 155 18.82 5.87 1.37
CA PRO A 155 17.74 4.88 1.19
C PRO A 155 17.31 4.23 2.52
N PHE A 156 16.04 3.83 2.60
CA PHE A 156 15.57 3.04 3.73
C PHE A 156 16.23 1.67 3.74
N PRO A 157 16.52 1.07 4.92
CA PRO A 157 17.04 -0.28 5.00
C PRO A 157 16.08 -1.29 4.34
N GLU A 158 16.67 -2.35 3.81
CA GLU A 158 15.95 -3.44 3.14
C GLU A 158 16.41 -4.78 3.72
N VAL A 159 15.46 -5.70 3.85
CA VAL A 159 15.67 -7.13 4.07
C VAL A 159 14.89 -7.93 3.05
N ARG A 160 15.40 -9.11 2.69
CA ARG A 160 14.78 -9.97 1.67
C ARG A 160 14.51 -11.35 2.21
N PHE A 161 13.45 -11.98 1.76
CA PHE A 161 13.30 -13.40 1.91
C PHE A 161 14.35 -14.15 1.06
N PRO A 162 14.93 -15.26 1.55
CA PRO A 162 14.60 -15.96 2.81
C PRO A 162 15.29 -15.41 4.07
N GLN A 163 16.15 -14.40 3.99
CA GLN A 163 16.86 -13.83 5.15
C GLN A 163 15.92 -13.36 6.28
N VAL A 164 14.70 -12.97 5.93
CA VAL A 164 13.65 -12.56 6.91
C VAL A 164 13.41 -13.68 7.94
N TYR A 165 13.40 -14.95 7.53
CA TYR A 165 13.23 -16.09 8.45
C TYR A 165 14.36 -16.18 9.48
N GLU A 166 15.61 -15.99 9.06
CA GLU A 166 16.78 -16.02 9.93
C GLU A 166 16.75 -14.85 10.93
N ILE A 167 16.37 -13.66 10.48
CA ILE A 167 16.24 -12.48 11.35
C ILE A 167 15.17 -12.73 12.41
N LEU A 168 14.00 -13.20 12.03
CA LEU A 168 12.90 -13.45 12.97
C LEU A 168 13.22 -14.60 13.93
N GLU A 169 13.86 -15.67 13.48
CA GLU A 169 14.30 -16.77 14.34
C GLU A 169 15.33 -16.29 15.37
N GLY A 170 16.28 -15.43 14.95
CA GLY A 170 17.24 -14.77 15.84
C GLY A 170 16.59 -13.85 16.88
N MET A 171 15.38 -13.35 16.61
CA MET A 171 14.57 -12.54 17.52
C MET A 171 13.52 -13.38 18.30
N GLY A 172 13.61 -14.71 18.22
CA GLY A 172 12.79 -15.64 18.98
C GLY A 172 11.48 -16.05 18.30
N LYS A 173 11.26 -15.69 17.02
CA LYS A 173 10.06 -16.06 16.29
C LYS A 173 10.36 -16.89 15.07
N LYS A 174 9.92 -18.15 15.09
CA LYS A 174 10.07 -19.08 13.97
C LYS A 174 8.83 -19.03 13.06
N ILE A 175 9.06 -18.82 11.77
CA ILE A 175 8.06 -18.89 10.72
C ILE A 175 8.43 -20.04 9.77
N GLU A 176 7.41 -20.74 9.27
CA GLU A 176 7.59 -21.81 8.29
C GLU A 176 8.16 -21.24 6.97
N HIS A 177 9.19 -21.89 6.44
CA HIS A 177 9.82 -21.48 5.20
C HIS A 177 8.81 -21.59 4.02
N GLY A 178 8.66 -20.51 3.26
CA GLY A 178 7.67 -20.41 2.19
C GLY A 178 6.36 -19.73 2.62
N SER A 179 6.20 -19.43 3.91
CA SER A 179 5.07 -18.65 4.43
C SER A 179 5.37 -17.17 4.55
N ASP A 180 4.33 -16.35 4.51
CA ASP A 180 4.38 -14.93 4.82
C ASP A 180 4.50 -14.70 6.34
N TYR A 181 4.89 -13.52 6.74
CA TYR A 181 4.97 -13.12 8.14
C TYR A 181 3.64 -12.50 8.62
N ASP A 182 3.50 -12.40 9.93
CA ASP A 182 2.33 -11.83 10.60
C ASP A 182 2.64 -10.47 11.27
N THR A 183 1.61 -9.88 11.87
CA THR A 183 1.68 -8.59 12.56
C THR A 183 2.76 -8.52 13.65
N GLU A 184 2.98 -9.60 14.41
CA GLU A 184 4.05 -9.62 15.41
C GLU A 184 5.43 -9.55 14.77
N SER A 185 5.57 -10.15 13.61
CA SER A 185 6.81 -10.10 12.81
C SER A 185 7.11 -8.71 12.28
N GLU A 186 6.07 -7.92 11.92
CA GLU A 186 6.26 -6.51 11.52
C GLU A 186 6.93 -5.70 12.64
N GLU A 187 6.46 -5.87 13.87
CA GLU A 187 7.05 -5.23 15.06
C GLU A 187 8.50 -5.68 15.29
N LEU A 188 8.80 -6.98 15.14
CA LEU A 188 10.16 -7.49 15.28
C LEU A 188 11.09 -6.96 14.19
N LEU A 189 10.66 -6.92 12.94
CA LEU A 189 11.45 -6.38 11.83
C LEU A 189 11.74 -4.88 12.01
N TRP A 190 10.77 -4.11 12.53
CA TRP A 190 11.01 -2.72 12.88
C TRP A 190 12.05 -2.59 14.01
N ARG A 191 11.97 -3.39 15.08
CA ARG A 191 12.99 -3.39 16.15
C ARG A 191 14.38 -3.72 15.60
N TYR A 192 14.46 -4.71 14.71
CA TYR A 192 15.69 -5.02 14.01
C TYR A 192 16.23 -3.81 13.22
N ALA A 193 15.36 -3.10 12.50
CA ALA A 193 15.76 -1.90 11.77
C ALA A 193 16.23 -0.77 12.69
N ARG A 194 15.57 -0.59 13.82
CA ARG A 194 15.98 0.38 14.86
C ARG A 194 17.35 0.06 15.43
N GLU A 195 17.56 -1.18 15.80
CA GLU A 195 18.82 -1.62 16.42
C GLU A 195 20.00 -1.58 15.44
N LYS A 196 19.81 -2.07 14.23
CA LYS A 196 20.88 -2.24 13.25
C LYS A 196 21.16 -0.99 12.42
N TYR A 197 20.12 -0.24 12.05
CA TYR A 197 20.22 0.88 11.10
C TYR A 197 19.79 2.21 11.69
N ASN A 198 19.30 2.26 12.93
CA ASN A 198 18.67 3.43 13.53
C ASN A 198 17.60 4.05 12.63
N SER A 199 16.74 3.20 12.07
CA SER A 199 15.67 3.58 11.15
C SER A 199 14.29 3.15 11.67
N ASP A 200 13.30 4.02 11.53
CA ASP A 200 11.90 3.68 11.79
C ASP A 200 11.24 2.98 10.59
N PHE A 201 11.90 2.97 9.44
CA PHE A 201 11.45 2.34 8.21
C PHE A 201 12.28 1.12 7.86
N ILE A 202 11.65 0.11 7.29
CA ILE A 202 12.32 -1.03 6.68
C ILE A 202 11.48 -1.59 5.53
N PHE A 203 12.09 -1.77 4.36
CA PHE A 203 11.52 -2.54 3.28
C PHE A 203 11.72 -4.03 3.51
N VAL A 204 10.66 -4.79 3.27
CA VAL A 204 10.72 -6.24 3.15
C VAL A 204 10.43 -6.62 1.71
N ASN A 205 11.34 -7.37 1.10
CA ASN A 205 11.31 -7.68 -0.33
C ASN A 205 11.38 -9.19 -0.57
N ARG A 206 11.02 -9.61 -1.79
CA ARG A 206 11.11 -11.00 -2.24
C ARG A 206 10.22 -11.97 -1.48
N PHE A 207 8.97 -11.62 -1.28
CA PHE A 207 7.98 -12.47 -0.63
C PHE A 207 7.78 -13.81 -1.33
N PRO A 208 7.32 -14.86 -0.61
CA PRO A 208 6.86 -16.10 -1.24
C PRO A 208 5.74 -15.79 -2.26
N PHE A 209 5.89 -16.22 -3.51
CA PHE A 209 4.89 -15.97 -4.55
C PHE A 209 3.53 -16.57 -4.19
N ALA A 210 3.52 -17.67 -3.43
CA ALA A 210 2.28 -18.29 -2.96
C ALA A 210 1.38 -17.33 -2.17
N ALA A 211 1.96 -16.39 -1.43
CA ALA A 211 1.25 -15.39 -0.62
C ALA A 211 0.84 -14.12 -1.38
N LYS A 212 1.37 -13.90 -2.60
CA LYS A 212 1.12 -12.66 -3.35
C LYS A 212 0.14 -12.86 -4.51
N PRO A 213 -0.51 -11.78 -5.01
CA PRO A 213 -1.45 -11.86 -6.12
C PRO A 213 -0.84 -12.37 -7.44
N PHE A 214 -1.69 -12.88 -8.33
CA PHE A 214 -1.29 -13.46 -9.62
C PHE A 214 -0.52 -12.50 -10.53
N TYR A 215 -0.75 -11.21 -10.41
CA TYR A 215 -0.16 -10.18 -11.28
C TYR A 215 1.23 -9.72 -10.82
N VAL A 216 1.74 -10.22 -9.70
CA VAL A 216 3.09 -9.88 -9.23
C VAL A 216 4.11 -10.68 -10.03
N MET A 217 5.20 -10.04 -10.45
CA MET A 217 6.26 -10.71 -11.18
C MET A 217 7.05 -11.64 -10.27
N LYS A 218 7.30 -12.86 -10.72
CA LYS A 218 8.22 -13.77 -10.04
C LYS A 218 9.68 -13.33 -10.25
N ALA A 219 10.47 -13.41 -9.19
CA ALA A 219 11.93 -13.30 -9.27
C ALA A 219 12.56 -14.62 -9.69
N ASP A 220 12.01 -15.73 -9.18
CA ASP A 220 12.32 -17.12 -9.50
C ASP A 220 11.08 -17.98 -9.21
N ASP A 221 11.24 -19.31 -9.11
CA ASP A 221 10.11 -20.21 -8.89
C ASP A 221 9.42 -20.05 -7.54
N THR A 222 10.12 -19.52 -6.54
CA THR A 222 9.63 -19.39 -5.15
C THR A 222 9.26 -17.97 -4.78
N TRP A 223 10.09 -16.99 -5.19
CA TRP A 223 10.04 -15.62 -4.69
C TRP A 223 9.43 -14.66 -5.71
N ALA A 224 8.61 -13.76 -5.22
CA ALA A 224 8.01 -12.67 -5.98
C ALA A 224 8.79 -11.36 -5.82
N ARG A 225 8.77 -10.51 -6.84
CA ARG A 225 9.27 -9.13 -6.77
C ARG A 225 8.23 -8.23 -6.11
N SER A 226 7.85 -8.62 -4.89
CA SER A 226 6.91 -7.91 -4.04
C SER A 226 7.65 -7.25 -2.89
N VAL A 227 7.24 -6.04 -2.55
CA VAL A 227 7.86 -5.20 -1.54
C VAL A 227 6.78 -4.64 -0.63
N ASP A 228 6.94 -4.79 0.67
CA ASP A 228 6.13 -4.11 1.66
C ASP A 228 7.02 -3.15 2.47
N LEU A 229 6.48 -2.00 2.86
CA LEU A 229 7.17 -1.04 3.70
C LEU A 229 6.58 -1.06 5.10
N ILE A 230 7.43 -1.34 6.07
CA ILE A 230 7.09 -1.29 7.50
C ILE A 230 7.57 0.06 8.07
N TYR A 231 6.69 0.74 8.80
CA TYR A 231 6.98 1.94 9.56
C TYR A 231 6.49 1.82 10.99
N LYS A 232 7.40 1.97 11.94
CA LYS A 232 7.09 1.86 13.39
C LYS A 232 6.26 0.60 13.73
N GLY A 233 6.68 -0.54 13.17
CA GLY A 233 6.10 -1.85 13.49
C GLY A 233 4.79 -2.17 12.75
N GLU A 234 4.48 -1.46 11.69
CA GLU A 234 3.29 -1.73 10.88
C GLU A 234 3.56 -1.58 9.37
N GLU A 235 3.05 -2.53 8.58
CA GLU A 235 3.00 -2.41 7.13
C GLU A 235 2.13 -1.22 6.74
N ILE A 236 2.74 -0.21 6.14
CA ILE A 236 2.05 1.00 5.67
C ILE A 236 1.82 1.00 4.16
N SER A 237 2.53 0.18 3.43
CA SER A 237 2.47 0.10 1.97
C SER A 237 2.83 -1.28 1.48
N SER A 238 2.22 -1.67 0.37
CA SER A 238 2.56 -2.87 -0.39
C SER A 238 2.67 -2.54 -1.88
N GLY A 239 3.63 -3.17 -2.56
CA GLY A 239 3.91 -2.92 -3.97
C GLY A 239 4.81 -3.95 -4.61
N GLY A 240 5.50 -3.52 -5.68
CA GLY A 240 6.47 -4.33 -6.40
C GLY A 240 6.39 -4.22 -7.91
N GLN A 241 7.11 -5.11 -8.59
CA GLN A 241 7.07 -5.24 -10.04
C GLN A 241 5.94 -6.17 -10.46
N ARG A 242 5.23 -5.77 -11.54
CA ARG A 242 4.10 -6.55 -12.09
C ARG A 242 4.57 -7.46 -13.21
N GLU A 243 3.88 -8.60 -13.37
CA GLU A 243 4.13 -9.46 -14.52
C GLU A 243 3.58 -8.81 -15.79
N HIS A 244 4.43 -8.55 -16.76
CA HIS A 244 4.07 -7.86 -17.99
C HIS A 244 4.04 -8.77 -19.22
N ARG A 245 4.57 -10.00 -19.12
CA ARG A 245 4.62 -10.99 -20.19
C ARG A 245 3.32 -11.78 -20.23
N TYR A 246 2.57 -11.65 -21.30
CA TYR A 246 1.23 -12.23 -21.43
C TYR A 246 1.17 -13.72 -21.09
N ASP A 247 2.04 -14.54 -21.69
CA ASP A 247 2.01 -15.98 -21.47
C ASP A 247 2.38 -16.38 -20.03
N VAL A 248 3.27 -15.61 -19.39
CA VAL A 248 3.63 -15.84 -17.99
C VAL A 248 2.48 -15.46 -17.08
N LEU A 249 1.81 -14.33 -17.35
CA LEU A 249 0.64 -13.87 -16.60
C LEU A 249 -0.48 -14.93 -16.61
N LEU A 250 -0.75 -15.55 -17.79
CA LEU A 250 -1.74 -16.62 -17.90
C LEU A 250 -1.37 -17.87 -17.10
N ARG A 251 -0.08 -18.25 -17.07
CA ARG A 251 0.41 -19.36 -16.24
C ARG A 251 0.26 -19.06 -14.74
N GLN A 252 0.55 -17.82 -14.33
CA GLN A 252 0.38 -17.41 -12.92
C GLN A 252 -1.09 -17.45 -12.49
N ILE A 253 -2.03 -17.08 -13.37
CA ILE A 253 -3.47 -17.21 -13.13
C ILE A 253 -3.87 -18.67 -12.92
N GLU A 254 -3.34 -19.59 -13.75
CA GLU A 254 -3.56 -21.03 -13.58
C GLU A 254 -2.98 -21.57 -12.27
N GLU A 255 -1.74 -21.18 -11.95
CA GLU A 255 -1.06 -21.56 -10.71
C GLU A 255 -1.85 -21.13 -9.47
N LYS A 256 -2.45 -19.94 -9.54
CA LYS A 256 -3.35 -19.41 -8.49
C LYS A 256 -4.76 -20.00 -8.54
N LYS A 257 -5.07 -20.91 -9.46
CA LYS A 257 -6.38 -21.54 -9.63
C LYS A 257 -7.53 -20.56 -9.85
N LEU A 258 -7.25 -19.43 -10.49
CA LEU A 258 -8.24 -18.40 -10.83
C LEU A 258 -8.90 -18.68 -12.16
N ASP A 259 -10.15 -18.23 -12.32
CA ASP A 259 -10.87 -18.36 -13.60
C ASP A 259 -10.33 -17.35 -14.62
N LYS A 260 -9.70 -17.88 -15.67
CA LYS A 260 -9.15 -17.07 -16.77
C LYS A 260 -10.22 -16.21 -17.47
N ARG A 261 -11.45 -16.71 -17.59
CA ARG A 261 -12.53 -15.99 -18.29
C ARG A 261 -12.93 -14.73 -17.52
N SER A 262 -12.98 -14.81 -16.20
CA SER A 262 -13.30 -13.66 -15.35
C SER A 262 -12.25 -12.55 -15.42
N LEU A 263 -11.02 -12.87 -15.83
CA LEU A 263 -9.88 -11.96 -15.95
C LEU A 263 -9.55 -11.56 -17.41
N GLU A 264 -10.33 -12.04 -18.39
CA GLU A 264 -10.06 -11.77 -19.81
C GLU A 264 -10.13 -10.29 -20.15
N TRP A 265 -11.02 -9.54 -19.51
CA TRP A 265 -11.14 -8.08 -19.65
C TRP A 265 -9.83 -7.34 -19.29
N PHE A 266 -9.00 -7.94 -18.44
CA PHE A 266 -7.69 -7.43 -18.05
C PHE A 266 -6.58 -8.02 -18.90
N THR A 267 -6.49 -9.35 -18.99
CA THR A 267 -5.35 -10.05 -19.62
C THR A 267 -5.26 -9.87 -21.12
N SER A 268 -6.41 -9.70 -21.80
CA SER A 268 -6.45 -9.61 -23.27
C SER A 268 -5.60 -8.45 -23.84
N PHE A 269 -5.42 -7.38 -23.10
CA PHE A 269 -4.63 -6.22 -23.52
C PHE A 269 -3.12 -6.48 -23.50
N PHE A 270 -2.64 -7.40 -22.68
CA PHE A 270 -1.22 -7.78 -22.63
C PHE A 270 -0.72 -8.45 -23.92
N LYS A 271 -1.63 -8.99 -24.75
CA LYS A 271 -1.29 -9.52 -26.07
C LYS A 271 -0.64 -8.50 -27.01
N TYR A 272 -0.94 -7.23 -26.80
CA TYR A 272 -0.42 -6.13 -27.62
C TYR A 272 0.93 -5.60 -27.12
N GLY A 273 1.46 -6.20 -26.07
CA GLY A 273 2.68 -5.80 -25.39
C GLY A 273 2.42 -4.91 -24.19
N ALA A 274 3.15 -5.16 -23.14
CA ALA A 274 3.16 -4.35 -21.94
C ALA A 274 4.61 -4.01 -21.56
N PRO A 275 4.93 -2.76 -21.20
CA PRO A 275 6.25 -2.44 -20.70
C PRO A 275 6.46 -3.08 -19.32
N PRO A 276 7.72 -3.34 -18.91
CA PRO A 276 8.01 -3.59 -17.50
C PRO A 276 7.44 -2.46 -16.66
N HIS A 277 6.62 -2.80 -15.65
CA HIS A 277 5.96 -1.80 -14.81
C HIS A 277 5.82 -2.30 -13.38
N GLY A 278 5.60 -1.36 -12.48
CA GLY A 278 5.42 -1.61 -11.07
C GLY A 278 4.94 -0.39 -10.32
N GLY A 279 4.66 -0.57 -9.06
CA GLY A 279 4.14 0.49 -8.23
C GLY A 279 3.86 0.01 -6.82
N PHE A 280 3.20 0.86 -6.06
CA PHE A 280 2.84 0.61 -4.66
C PHE A 280 1.56 1.35 -4.29
N ALA A 281 0.97 0.98 -3.16
CA ALA A 281 -0.14 1.68 -2.55
C ALA A 281 0.16 1.95 -1.07
N LEU A 282 0.35 3.22 -0.72
CA LEU A 282 0.59 3.71 0.63
C LEU A 282 -0.74 4.07 1.31
N GLY A 283 -1.07 3.40 2.41
CA GLY A 283 -2.25 3.71 3.21
C GLY A 283 -2.09 5.03 3.97
N VAL A 284 -2.93 6.02 3.65
CA VAL A 284 -2.82 7.38 4.22
C VAL A 284 -3.06 7.36 5.73
N GLU A 285 -4.21 6.87 6.16
CA GLU A 285 -4.57 6.83 7.58
C GLU A 285 -3.61 5.95 8.38
N ARG A 286 -3.14 4.84 7.78
CA ARG A 286 -2.19 3.94 8.42
C ARG A 286 -0.82 4.60 8.62
N PHE A 287 -0.35 5.36 7.65
CA PHE A 287 0.87 6.15 7.78
C PHE A 287 0.73 7.26 8.82
N VAL A 288 -0.36 8.04 8.74
CA VAL A 288 -0.57 9.20 9.60
C VAL A 288 -0.71 8.80 11.07
N TYR A 289 -1.49 7.74 11.37
CA TYR A 289 -1.65 7.32 12.76
C TYR A 289 -0.33 6.84 13.39
N ARG A 290 0.53 6.18 12.61
CA ARG A 290 1.87 5.79 13.07
C ARG A 290 2.81 7.00 13.17
N MET A 291 2.77 7.92 12.22
CA MET A 291 3.56 9.15 12.25
C MET A 291 3.27 9.98 13.51
N LEU A 292 2.01 10.05 13.90
CA LEU A 292 1.55 10.82 15.05
C LEU A 292 1.49 10.03 16.36
N ASN A 293 1.93 8.77 16.38
CA ASN A 293 1.89 7.86 17.54
C ASN A 293 0.49 7.72 18.15
N LEU A 294 -0.57 7.75 17.34
CA LEU A 294 -1.94 7.53 17.78
C LEU A 294 -2.15 6.06 18.18
N GLN A 295 -3.17 5.80 19.00
CA GLN A 295 -3.43 4.45 19.51
C GLN A 295 -4.31 3.61 18.59
N ASN A 296 -5.10 4.27 17.75
CA ASN A 296 -6.09 3.64 16.88
C ASN A 296 -6.14 4.36 15.54
N ILE A 297 -6.13 3.59 14.44
CA ILE A 297 -6.21 4.13 13.08
C ILE A 297 -7.48 4.99 12.86
N ARG A 298 -8.57 4.71 13.60
CA ARG A 298 -9.81 5.48 13.54
C ARG A 298 -9.64 6.94 13.94
N GLU A 299 -8.60 7.27 14.71
CA GLU A 299 -8.27 8.64 15.08
C GLU A 299 -7.73 9.45 13.89
N ALA A 300 -7.19 8.77 12.88
CA ALA A 300 -6.74 9.37 11.61
C ALA A 300 -7.83 9.38 10.52
N ALA A 301 -9.09 9.09 10.85
CA ALA A 301 -10.21 9.15 9.91
C ALA A 301 -11.32 10.05 10.45
N LEU A 302 -11.76 11.04 9.65
CA LEU A 302 -12.80 12.00 10.07
C LEU A 302 -14.11 11.34 10.51
N PHE A 303 -14.55 10.36 9.74
CA PHE A 303 -15.75 9.57 10.02
C PHE A 303 -15.42 8.10 9.72
N PRO A 304 -14.72 7.40 10.63
CA PRO A 304 -14.25 6.05 10.37
C PRO A 304 -15.42 5.10 10.13
N ARG A 305 -15.20 4.16 9.19
CA ARG A 305 -16.12 3.06 8.90
C ARG A 305 -15.46 1.76 9.33
N ASP A 306 -16.20 0.97 10.07
CA ASP A 306 -15.82 -0.37 10.50
C ASP A 306 -17.06 -1.28 10.59
N VAL A 307 -16.89 -2.48 11.11
CA VAL A 307 -17.96 -3.50 11.19
C VAL A 307 -19.20 -2.99 11.95
N GLU A 308 -19.02 -2.10 12.93
CA GLU A 308 -20.10 -1.60 13.79
C GLU A 308 -20.51 -0.17 13.43
N ARG A 309 -19.59 0.61 12.89
CA ARG A 309 -19.78 2.04 12.71
C ARG A 309 -20.02 2.44 11.25
N ILE A 310 -21.26 2.80 10.95
CA ILE A 310 -21.68 3.32 9.64
C ILE A 310 -22.28 4.73 9.70
N LEU A 311 -22.64 5.17 10.89
CA LEU A 311 -23.12 6.55 11.13
C LEU A 311 -22.07 7.34 11.89
N PRO A 312 -22.06 8.69 11.76
CA PRO A 312 -21.16 9.56 12.51
C PRO A 312 -21.26 9.38 14.02
#